data_f988a67f56f1280b89529f95ab9b6950
#
_entry.id   f988a67f56f1280b89529f95ab9b6950
#
_cell.length_a   1.000
_cell.length_b   1.000
_cell.length_c   1.000
_cell.angle_alpha   90.00
_cell.angle_beta   90.00
_cell.angle_gamma   90.00
#
_symmetry.space_group_name_H-M   'P 1'
#
loop_
_entity.id
_entity.type
_entity.pdbx_description
1 polymer ?
#
loop_
_entity_poly.entity_id
_entity_poly.type
_entity_poly.pdbx_seq_one_letter_code
_entity_poly.pdbx_strand_id
1 'polypeptide(L)'
;MVPNTTNFKVSLMLTNTKLEILGYDDAEKAFNVKGPAGNTLKIVDTFAEMFPLWVGRVLITAQNEKWAQIAASLTTGFATSVIEATAEAAIERPVPADQTPDKRPGVLIQIYNRDRFELKNQLMQRIGQCTLTCPTTAAFNGLPGKRILKVGSSLRYFGDGFQKKTMVGGRKCWKLPVMEGNFIVEDGFGAMEAVAGGNFMIFAADQPSGLKAAEAAADAIRANAPDVIMQFPGGVCRAGSKAGSLKYKLKASTNHPYCPTLRSLVPDTVVPEGVTCVYEIVMNGLTLDAVKNGMKQGVTAAAYMPGVVKISSGNYGGKLGPFKAFLKEAIGAT
;
A
#
# COMPACT_ATOMS: atom_id res chain seq x y z
N MET A 1 17.06 0.24 -6.97
CA MET A 1 16.99 -0.70 -8.13
C MET A 1 16.10 -0.06 -9.17
N VAL A 2 16.59 0.10 -10.38
CA VAL A 2 15.81 0.61 -11.52
C VAL A 2 14.82 -0.49 -11.90
N PRO A 3 13.51 -0.20 -12.11
CA PRO A 3 12.56 -1.21 -12.53
C PRO A 3 13.02 -1.83 -13.86
N ASN A 4 12.93 -3.14 -13.94
CA ASN A 4 13.29 -3.89 -15.14
C ASN A 4 12.36 -3.45 -16.29
N THR A 5 12.92 -2.87 -17.35
CA THR A 5 12.18 -2.25 -18.47
C THR A 5 11.22 -3.21 -19.21
N THR A 6 11.40 -4.51 -19.03
CA THR A 6 10.54 -5.54 -19.62
C THR A 6 9.19 -5.65 -18.87
N ASN A 7 9.18 -5.53 -17.54
CA ASN A 7 7.95 -5.57 -16.73
C ASN A 7 7.12 -4.30 -16.90
N PHE A 8 7.77 -3.15 -17.13
CA PHE A 8 7.08 -1.87 -17.36
C PHE A 8 6.26 -1.88 -18.67
N LYS A 9 6.77 -2.54 -19.72
CA LYS A 9 6.04 -2.70 -21.00
C LYS A 9 4.81 -3.59 -20.86
N VAL A 10 4.85 -4.66 -20.06
CA VAL A 10 3.70 -5.54 -19.81
C VAL A 10 2.64 -4.82 -18.99
N SER A 11 3.04 -4.01 -17.98
CA SER A 11 2.12 -3.23 -17.17
C SER A 11 1.34 -2.16 -17.97
N LEU A 12 1.97 -1.50 -18.94
CA LEU A 12 1.28 -0.51 -19.79
C LEU A 12 0.30 -1.16 -20.81
N MET A 13 0.56 -2.40 -21.23
CA MET A 13 -0.33 -3.11 -22.16
C MET A 13 -1.64 -3.60 -21.51
N LEU A 14 -1.67 -3.75 -20.20
CA LEU A 14 -2.83 -4.32 -19.49
C LEU A 14 -3.88 -3.28 -19.06
N THR A 15 -3.63 -1.98 -19.22
CA THR A 15 -4.50 -0.89 -18.72
C THR A 15 -5.92 -0.86 -19.29
N ASN A 16 -6.18 -1.53 -20.43
CA ASN A 16 -7.52 -1.60 -21.04
C ASN A 16 -7.99 -3.04 -21.33
N THR A 17 -7.27 -4.05 -20.83
CA THR A 17 -7.63 -5.44 -21.10
C THR A 17 -8.74 -5.87 -20.15
N LYS A 18 -9.89 -6.23 -20.71
CA LYS A 18 -11.00 -6.85 -19.97
C LYS A 18 -10.73 -8.34 -19.84
N LEU A 19 -10.91 -8.87 -18.64
CA LEU A 19 -10.89 -10.31 -18.42
C LEU A 19 -12.07 -10.97 -19.17
N GLU A 20 -11.81 -12.07 -19.87
CA GLU A 20 -12.85 -12.86 -20.53
C GLU A 20 -13.47 -13.80 -19.49
N ILE A 21 -14.72 -13.50 -19.12
CA ILE A 21 -15.50 -14.31 -18.18
C ILE A 21 -16.16 -15.43 -18.96
N LEU A 22 -15.86 -16.68 -18.62
CA LEU A 22 -16.35 -17.89 -19.30
C LEU A 22 -17.68 -18.39 -18.70
N GLY A 23 -17.99 -18.03 -17.46
CA GLY A 23 -19.20 -18.42 -16.75
C GLY A 23 -19.05 -18.28 -15.23
N TYR A 24 -20.09 -18.68 -14.51
CA TYR A 24 -20.15 -18.69 -13.06
C TYR A 24 -20.31 -20.12 -12.53
N ASP A 25 -19.56 -20.45 -11.50
CA ASP A 25 -19.61 -21.73 -10.80
C ASP A 25 -20.39 -21.55 -9.49
N ASP A 26 -21.65 -22.01 -9.45
CA ASP A 26 -22.53 -21.87 -8.30
C ASP A 26 -22.04 -22.66 -7.08
N ALA A 27 -21.37 -23.78 -7.28
CA ALA A 27 -20.88 -24.64 -6.20
C ALA A 27 -19.72 -23.97 -5.45
N GLU A 28 -18.82 -23.33 -6.19
CA GLU A 28 -17.66 -22.64 -5.61
C GLU A 28 -17.89 -21.13 -5.41
N LYS A 29 -19.03 -20.61 -5.85
CA LYS A 29 -19.35 -19.16 -5.86
C LYS A 29 -18.22 -18.36 -6.48
N ALA A 30 -17.83 -18.72 -7.70
CA ALA A 30 -16.68 -18.15 -8.37
C ALA A 30 -16.94 -17.93 -9.86
N PHE A 31 -16.35 -16.88 -10.43
CA PHE A 31 -16.30 -16.64 -11.85
C PHE A 31 -15.17 -17.46 -12.46
N ASN A 32 -15.47 -18.20 -13.51
CA ASN A 32 -14.48 -18.84 -14.37
C ASN A 32 -13.98 -17.80 -15.36
N VAL A 33 -12.68 -17.55 -15.36
CA VAL A 33 -12.03 -16.52 -16.16
C VAL A 33 -10.96 -17.18 -17.03
N LYS A 34 -10.86 -16.75 -18.29
CA LYS A 34 -9.82 -17.23 -19.20
C LYS A 34 -8.47 -16.69 -18.78
N GLY A 35 -7.58 -17.59 -18.44
CA GLY A 35 -6.20 -17.29 -18.13
C GLY A 35 -5.28 -17.25 -19.36
N PRO A 36 -4.00 -16.91 -19.17
CA PRO A 36 -3.00 -17.00 -20.24
C PRO A 36 -2.87 -18.46 -20.70
N ALA A 37 -2.56 -18.67 -21.97
CA ALA A 37 -2.47 -20.00 -22.57
C ALA A 37 -3.79 -20.82 -22.59
N GLY A 38 -4.94 -20.18 -22.39
CA GLY A 38 -6.25 -20.82 -22.51
C GLY A 38 -6.69 -21.67 -21.32
N ASN A 39 -5.94 -21.67 -20.22
CA ASN A 39 -6.39 -22.28 -18.95
C ASN A 39 -7.51 -21.45 -18.30
N THR A 40 -8.29 -22.09 -17.44
CA THR A 40 -9.31 -21.41 -16.62
C THR A 40 -8.77 -21.17 -15.23
N LEU A 41 -8.92 -19.95 -14.71
CA LEU A 41 -8.71 -19.60 -13.32
C LEU A 41 -10.04 -19.20 -12.67
N LYS A 42 -10.13 -19.32 -11.35
CA LYS A 42 -11.32 -18.97 -10.58
C LYS A 42 -11.14 -17.66 -9.83
N ILE A 43 -12.10 -16.75 -9.95
CA ILE A 43 -12.17 -15.52 -9.14
C ILE A 43 -13.41 -15.61 -8.27
N VAL A 44 -13.20 -15.72 -6.95
CA VAL A 44 -14.28 -15.95 -5.98
C VAL A 44 -15.20 -14.72 -5.92
N ASP A 45 -16.52 -14.93 -5.91
CA ASP A 45 -17.50 -13.86 -5.70
C ASP A 45 -17.51 -13.45 -4.22
N THR A 46 -16.56 -12.63 -3.86
CA THR A 46 -16.32 -12.13 -2.51
C THR A 46 -15.86 -10.68 -2.55
N PHE A 47 -15.50 -10.12 -1.41
CA PHE A 47 -15.10 -8.72 -1.29
C PHE A 47 -13.97 -8.53 -0.28
N ALA A 48 -13.20 -7.45 -0.44
CA ALA A 48 -12.34 -6.92 0.60
C ALA A 48 -13.16 -6.10 1.59
N GLU A 49 -12.99 -6.37 2.88
CA GLU A 49 -13.57 -5.59 3.96
C GLU A 49 -12.55 -4.59 4.49
N MET A 50 -12.90 -3.30 4.45
CA MET A 50 -11.97 -2.21 4.67
C MET A 50 -12.43 -1.26 5.76
N PHE A 51 -11.47 -0.55 6.35
CA PHE A 51 -11.63 0.22 7.57
C PHE A 51 -11.21 1.68 7.38
N PRO A 52 -11.82 2.63 8.11
CA PRO A 52 -11.32 4.01 8.14
C PRO A 52 -10.02 4.08 8.94
N LEU A 53 -9.00 4.73 8.38
CA LEU A 53 -7.80 5.16 9.09
C LEU A 53 -7.53 6.64 8.79
N TRP A 54 -6.90 7.34 9.72
CA TRP A 54 -6.35 8.66 9.49
C TRP A 54 -5.09 8.56 8.65
N VAL A 55 -4.94 9.43 7.64
CA VAL A 55 -3.77 9.49 6.77
C VAL A 55 -3.13 10.87 6.80
N GLY A 56 -1.81 10.90 6.79
CA GLY A 56 -0.97 12.03 6.42
C GLY A 56 -0.13 11.66 5.20
N ARG A 57 0.03 12.61 4.28
CA ARG A 57 0.83 12.44 3.06
C ARG A 57 1.99 13.40 3.09
N VAL A 58 3.19 12.90 2.95
CA VAL A 58 4.43 13.68 3.05
C VAL A 58 5.15 13.65 1.70
N LEU A 59 5.55 14.81 1.23
CA LEU A 59 6.49 14.96 0.12
C LEU A 59 7.88 15.15 0.72
N ILE A 60 8.77 14.20 0.47
CA ILE A 60 10.18 14.26 0.84
C ILE A 60 10.97 14.63 -0.41
N THR A 61 11.71 15.74 -0.37
CA THR A 61 12.61 16.15 -1.44
C THR A 61 14.05 16.01 -1.01
N ALA A 62 14.98 15.85 -1.97
CA ALA A 62 16.42 15.83 -1.73
C ALA A 62 17.17 16.37 -2.95
N GLN A 63 18.48 16.53 -2.85
CA GLN A 63 19.33 17.01 -3.95
C GLN A 63 19.22 16.14 -5.21
N ASN A 64 18.98 14.85 -5.04
CA ASN A 64 18.76 13.90 -6.14
C ASN A 64 17.77 12.80 -5.75
N GLU A 65 17.30 12.05 -6.74
CA GLU A 65 16.32 10.97 -6.59
C GLU A 65 16.78 9.88 -5.62
N LYS A 66 18.09 9.54 -5.63
CA LYS A 66 18.67 8.52 -4.75
C LYS A 66 18.44 8.85 -3.28
N TRP A 67 18.73 10.08 -2.85
CA TRP A 67 18.60 10.48 -1.46
C TRP A 67 17.12 10.67 -1.06
N ALA A 68 16.27 11.17 -1.97
CA ALA A 68 14.83 11.21 -1.75
C ALA A 68 14.23 9.80 -1.54
N GLN A 69 14.67 8.84 -2.35
CA GLN A 69 14.23 7.45 -2.25
C GLN A 69 14.72 6.76 -0.97
N ILE A 70 15.99 6.98 -0.56
CA ILE A 70 16.55 6.44 0.69
C ILE A 70 15.76 6.99 1.89
N ALA A 71 15.54 8.30 1.95
CA ALA A 71 14.77 8.93 3.02
C ALA A 71 13.34 8.40 3.07
N ALA A 72 12.66 8.31 1.93
CA ALA A 72 11.31 7.79 1.84
C ALA A 72 11.21 6.33 2.30
N SER A 73 12.16 5.48 1.89
CA SER A 73 12.21 4.06 2.28
C SER A 73 12.40 3.91 3.80
N LEU A 74 13.27 4.70 4.41
CA LEU A 74 13.48 4.65 5.86
C LEU A 74 12.29 5.23 6.62
N THR A 75 11.70 6.33 6.13
CA THR A 75 10.55 6.99 6.77
C THR A 75 9.32 6.09 6.76
N THR A 76 9.16 5.20 5.77
CA THR A 76 8.07 4.24 5.66
C THR A 76 8.39 2.87 6.27
N GLY A 77 9.60 2.64 6.77
CA GLY A 77 10.01 1.37 7.38
C GLY A 77 9.24 1.02 8.65
N PHE A 78 9.16 -0.30 8.98
CA PHE A 78 8.43 -0.88 10.13
C PHE A 78 7.00 -0.33 10.26
N ALA A 79 6.21 -0.45 9.19
CA ALA A 79 4.87 0.14 9.12
C ALA A 79 3.93 -0.70 8.25
N THR A 80 3.85 -2.01 8.51
CA THR A 80 3.09 -2.96 7.70
C THR A 80 1.64 -3.11 8.11
N SER A 81 1.34 -3.12 9.42
CA SER A 81 -0.02 -3.25 9.93
C SER A 81 -0.14 -2.64 11.31
N VAL A 82 -1.14 -1.78 11.52
CA VAL A 82 -1.46 -1.17 12.83
C VAL A 82 -1.93 -2.18 13.89
N ILE A 83 -1.97 -3.47 13.58
CA ILE A 83 -2.21 -4.53 14.57
C ILE A 83 -1.02 -4.65 15.51
N GLU A 84 0.21 -4.60 14.97
CA GLU A 84 1.47 -4.75 15.72
C GLU A 84 2.49 -3.65 15.42
N ALA A 85 2.46 -3.03 14.23
CA ALA A 85 3.30 -1.88 13.93
C ALA A 85 2.65 -0.57 14.40
N THR A 86 3.47 0.45 14.59
CA THR A 86 3.03 1.77 15.07
C THR A 86 2.26 2.57 14.03
N ALA A 87 2.35 2.19 12.75
CA ALA A 87 1.65 2.81 11.63
C ALA A 87 1.57 1.83 10.45
N GLU A 88 0.79 2.19 9.43
CA GLU A 88 0.91 1.62 8.08
C GLU A 88 1.46 2.71 7.17
N ALA A 89 2.54 2.43 6.45
CA ALA A 89 3.13 3.42 5.58
C ALA A 89 3.83 2.78 4.39
N ALA A 90 3.80 3.48 3.26
CA ALA A 90 4.59 3.11 2.09
C ALA A 90 4.87 4.31 1.19
N ILE A 91 5.78 4.11 0.26
CA ILE A 91 6.03 5.01 -0.84
C ILE A 91 4.85 4.92 -1.81
N GLU A 92 4.33 6.08 -2.18
CA GLU A 92 3.29 6.20 -3.18
C GLU A 92 3.88 6.30 -4.58
N ARG A 93 4.68 7.35 -4.81
CA ARG A 93 5.31 7.60 -6.11
C ARG A 93 6.45 8.62 -6.06
N PRO A 94 7.36 8.61 -7.03
CA PRO A 94 8.30 9.71 -7.24
C PRO A 94 7.56 10.98 -7.71
N VAL A 95 8.17 12.14 -7.47
CA VAL A 95 7.68 13.46 -7.87
C VAL A 95 8.79 14.20 -8.59
N PRO A 96 8.59 14.60 -9.86
CA PRO A 96 9.55 15.40 -10.61
C PRO A 96 9.84 16.76 -9.95
N ALA A 97 11.05 17.27 -10.14
CA ALA A 97 11.53 18.49 -9.50
C ALA A 97 10.65 19.74 -9.81
N ASP A 98 10.09 19.83 -11.01
CA ASP A 98 9.23 20.92 -11.43
C ASP A 98 7.88 20.97 -10.67
N GLN A 99 7.46 19.83 -10.08
CA GLN A 99 6.23 19.70 -9.31
C GLN A 99 6.43 19.87 -7.79
N THR A 100 7.67 20.09 -7.33
CA THR A 100 7.98 20.24 -5.90
C THR A 100 8.13 21.70 -5.50
N PRO A 101 7.90 22.05 -4.22
CA PRO A 101 7.99 23.43 -3.75
C PRO A 101 9.40 24.04 -3.86
N ASP A 102 10.43 23.23 -3.69
CA ASP A 102 11.84 23.63 -3.67
C ASP A 102 12.60 23.27 -4.96
N LYS A 103 11.89 22.83 -5.99
CA LYS A 103 12.42 22.48 -7.31
C LYS A 103 13.50 21.39 -7.28
N ARG A 104 13.39 20.46 -6.31
CA ARG A 104 14.25 19.29 -6.21
C ARG A 104 13.41 18.01 -6.39
N PRO A 105 13.99 16.92 -6.91
CA PRO A 105 13.27 15.66 -7.04
C PRO A 105 12.77 15.18 -5.68
N GLY A 106 11.60 14.56 -5.66
CA GLY A 106 10.94 14.14 -4.44
C GLY A 106 10.26 12.79 -4.55
N VAL A 107 9.76 12.35 -3.41
CA VAL A 107 8.98 11.12 -3.25
C VAL A 107 7.78 11.42 -2.36
N LEU A 108 6.58 11.07 -2.81
CA LEU A 108 5.37 11.05 -1.98
C LEU A 108 5.29 9.75 -1.19
N ILE A 109 4.99 9.87 0.09
CA ILE A 109 4.69 8.76 0.98
C ILE A 109 3.36 9.01 1.68
N GLN A 110 2.68 7.94 2.07
CA GLN A 110 1.50 8.01 2.92
C GLN A 110 1.76 7.27 4.23
N ILE A 111 1.25 7.82 5.34
CA ILE A 111 1.36 7.25 6.70
C ILE A 111 -0.03 7.23 7.30
N TYR A 112 -0.47 6.06 7.75
CA TYR A 112 -1.80 5.82 8.29
C TYR A 112 -1.73 5.42 9.77
N ASN A 113 -2.76 5.82 10.52
CA ASN A 113 -2.96 5.35 11.89
C ASN A 113 -4.47 5.34 12.25
N ARG A 114 -4.85 4.55 13.24
CA ARG A 114 -6.23 4.51 13.75
C ARG A 114 -6.62 5.80 14.46
N ASP A 115 -5.67 6.42 15.14
CA ASP A 115 -5.86 7.64 15.91
C ASP A 115 -5.11 8.83 15.30
N ARG A 116 -5.76 9.98 15.25
CA ARG A 116 -5.22 11.20 14.66
C ARG A 116 -4.05 11.80 15.48
N PHE A 117 -4.08 11.66 16.80
CA PHE A 117 -2.99 12.17 17.63
C PHE A 117 -1.76 11.29 17.46
N GLU A 118 -1.98 9.97 17.40
CA GLU A 118 -0.89 9.03 17.11
C GLU A 118 -0.36 9.22 15.68
N LEU A 119 -1.22 9.49 14.69
CA LEU A 119 -0.76 9.88 13.35
C LEU A 119 0.19 11.09 13.41
N LYS A 120 -0.14 12.13 14.21
CA LYS A 120 0.76 13.28 14.39
C LYS A 120 2.10 12.84 15.00
N ASN A 121 2.09 11.98 16.00
CA ASN A 121 3.29 11.45 16.64
C ASN A 121 4.14 10.66 15.62
N GLN A 122 3.52 9.80 14.82
CA GLN A 122 4.21 9.05 13.77
C GLN A 122 4.83 9.96 12.70
N LEU A 123 4.11 10.98 12.27
CA LEU A 123 4.65 11.98 11.34
C LEU A 123 5.87 12.70 11.96
N MET A 124 5.77 13.13 13.21
CA MET A 124 6.87 13.82 13.91
C MET A 124 8.09 12.93 14.07
N GLN A 125 7.91 11.69 14.57
CA GLN A 125 9.00 10.75 14.80
C GLN A 125 9.69 10.35 13.49
N ARG A 126 8.91 10.01 12.47
CA ARG A 126 9.44 9.55 11.19
C ARG A 126 10.12 10.67 10.40
N ILE A 127 9.53 11.85 10.34
CA ILE A 127 10.19 13.02 9.72
C ILE A 127 11.43 13.42 10.52
N GLY A 128 11.35 13.46 11.84
CA GLY A 128 12.46 13.87 12.70
C GLY A 128 13.61 12.88 12.75
N GLN A 129 13.35 11.56 12.73
CA GLN A 129 14.39 10.55 12.88
C GLN A 129 14.87 9.96 11.54
N CYS A 130 14.04 9.96 10.52
CA CYS A 130 14.35 9.31 9.25
C CYS A 130 14.60 10.32 8.11
N THR A 131 13.77 11.37 8.04
CA THR A 131 13.92 12.36 6.96
C THR A 131 14.94 13.44 7.33
N LEU A 132 14.84 14.06 8.51
CA LEU A 132 15.75 15.14 8.94
C LEU A 132 17.21 14.66 9.01
N THR A 133 17.44 13.42 9.41
CA THR A 133 18.77 12.84 9.53
C THR A 133 19.37 12.38 8.20
N CYS A 134 18.56 12.31 7.15
CA CYS A 134 19.02 11.91 5.83
C CYS A 134 19.58 13.12 5.07
N PRO A 135 20.77 13.00 4.43
CA PRO A 135 21.41 14.10 3.72
C PRO A 135 20.53 14.82 2.72
N THR A 136 20.62 16.14 2.68
CA THR A 136 20.02 17.07 1.71
C THR A 136 18.49 17.15 1.71
N THR A 137 17.80 16.47 2.62
CA THR A 137 16.33 16.34 2.56
C THR A 137 15.59 17.59 3.03
N ALA A 138 14.33 17.67 2.59
CA ALA A 138 13.30 18.53 3.14
C ALA A 138 11.97 17.78 3.17
N ALA A 139 11.01 18.24 4.02
CA ALA A 139 9.70 17.63 4.14
C ALA A 139 8.58 18.65 3.95
N PHE A 140 7.66 18.35 3.05
CA PHE A 140 6.51 19.18 2.72
C PHE A 140 5.20 18.39 2.86
N ASN A 141 4.12 19.13 3.11
CA ASN A 141 2.78 18.56 3.12
C ASN A 141 2.39 18.09 1.70
N GLY A 142 2.01 16.83 1.57
CA GLY A 142 1.51 16.24 0.32
C GLY A 142 -0.02 16.09 0.27
N LEU A 143 -0.73 16.52 1.33
CA LEU A 143 -2.18 16.35 1.46
C LEU A 143 -2.86 17.68 1.77
N PRO A 144 -3.47 18.35 0.77
CA PRO A 144 -4.32 19.51 1.06
C PRO A 144 -5.53 19.02 1.87
N GLY A 145 -5.84 19.70 2.96
CA GLY A 145 -6.96 19.29 3.81
C GLY A 145 -7.38 20.34 4.81
N LYS A 146 -8.59 20.18 5.35
CA LYS A 146 -9.17 21.07 6.37
C LYS A 146 -8.54 20.87 7.76
N ARG A 147 -8.00 19.69 8.04
CA ARG A 147 -7.37 19.37 9.32
C ARG A 147 -5.86 19.41 9.18
N ILE A 148 -5.22 20.31 9.91
CA ILE A 148 -3.77 20.49 9.86
C ILE A 148 -3.15 20.05 11.18
N LEU A 149 -2.23 19.12 11.09
CA LEU A 149 -1.39 18.65 12.19
C LEU A 149 -0.13 19.53 12.26
N LYS A 150 0.14 20.13 13.41
CA LYS A 150 1.27 21.05 13.64
C LYS A 150 2.60 20.29 13.78
N VAL A 151 2.99 19.54 12.75
CA VAL A 151 4.19 18.69 12.75
C VAL A 151 5.46 19.54 12.67
N GLY A 152 5.60 20.40 11.68
CA GLY A 152 6.77 21.28 11.53
C GLY A 152 6.87 22.28 12.67
N SER A 153 5.73 22.84 13.14
CA SER A 153 5.69 23.66 14.35
C SER A 153 6.22 22.94 15.59
N SER A 154 6.09 21.61 15.66
CA SER A 154 6.63 20.83 16.77
C SER A 154 8.11 20.48 16.53
N LEU A 155 8.47 20.07 15.32
CA LEU A 155 9.85 19.74 14.96
C LEU A 155 10.80 20.92 15.03
N ARG A 156 10.30 22.18 14.91
CA ARG A 156 11.14 23.38 14.97
C ARG A 156 11.98 23.47 16.24
N TYR A 157 11.52 22.89 17.34
CA TYR A 157 12.25 22.95 18.63
C TYR A 157 13.58 22.19 18.59
N PHE A 158 13.78 21.29 17.63
CA PHE A 158 15.09 20.69 17.36
C PHE A 158 16.16 21.75 17.00
N GLY A 159 15.75 22.92 16.48
CA GLY A 159 16.66 24.04 16.17
C GLY A 159 17.16 24.80 17.40
N ASP A 160 16.75 24.46 18.62
CA ASP A 160 17.27 24.99 19.90
C ASP A 160 17.34 26.53 19.98
N GLY A 161 16.31 27.20 19.43
CA GLY A 161 16.25 28.66 19.35
C GLY A 161 16.83 29.29 18.09
N PHE A 162 17.61 28.55 17.32
CA PHE A 162 18.23 29.03 16.07
C PHE A 162 17.33 28.83 14.83
N GLN A 163 16.20 28.13 14.97
CA GLN A 163 15.28 27.94 13.85
C GLN A 163 14.64 29.26 13.40
N LYS A 164 14.39 29.38 12.11
CA LYS A 164 13.78 30.56 11.52
C LYS A 164 12.57 30.18 10.67
N LYS A 165 11.56 31.09 10.62
CA LYS A 165 10.46 31.00 9.66
C LYS A 165 11.00 31.29 8.25
N THR A 166 10.49 30.59 7.25
CA THR A 166 10.83 30.83 5.86
C THR A 166 9.64 30.50 4.95
N MET A 167 9.74 30.92 3.70
CA MET A 167 8.76 30.57 2.65
C MET A 167 9.50 29.77 1.57
N VAL A 168 8.93 28.65 1.16
CA VAL A 168 9.43 27.83 0.05
C VAL A 168 8.30 27.45 -0.87
N GLY A 169 8.36 27.84 -2.15
CA GLY A 169 7.29 27.59 -3.09
C GLY A 169 5.91 28.11 -2.65
N GLY A 170 5.87 29.25 -1.95
CA GLY A 170 4.65 29.82 -1.40
C GLY A 170 4.14 29.16 -0.09
N ARG A 171 4.87 28.19 0.46
CA ARG A 171 4.48 27.44 1.65
C ARG A 171 5.20 27.96 2.90
N LYS A 172 4.48 28.05 4.02
CA LYS A 172 5.05 28.43 5.32
C LYS A 172 5.88 27.28 5.86
N CYS A 173 7.18 27.49 6.05
CA CYS A 173 8.13 26.47 6.48
C CYS A 173 8.96 26.97 7.69
N TRP A 174 9.57 26.02 8.35
CA TRP A 174 10.63 26.22 9.31
C TRP A 174 11.97 25.83 8.70
N LYS A 175 12.98 26.65 8.93
CA LYS A 175 14.37 26.43 8.57
C LYS A 175 15.13 26.07 9.84
N LEU A 176 15.56 24.82 9.97
CA LEU A 176 16.29 24.31 11.11
C LEU A 176 17.76 24.17 10.76
N PRO A 177 18.67 24.76 11.54
CA PRO A 177 20.10 24.55 11.32
C PRO A 177 20.47 23.10 11.63
N VAL A 178 21.23 22.49 10.73
CA VAL A 178 21.84 21.15 10.86
C VAL A 178 23.28 21.23 10.40
N MET A 179 24.10 20.21 10.69
CA MET A 179 25.55 20.24 10.37
C MET A 179 25.84 20.42 8.88
N GLU A 180 24.97 19.92 8.02
CA GLU A 180 25.08 20.05 6.55
C GLU A 180 24.58 21.42 6.03
N GLY A 181 23.92 22.19 6.86
CA GLY A 181 23.31 23.46 6.47
C GLY A 181 21.95 23.68 7.11
N ASN A 182 20.85 23.41 6.38
CA ASN A 182 19.52 23.63 6.92
C ASN A 182 18.54 22.56 6.47
N PHE A 183 17.78 22.02 7.41
CA PHE A 183 16.60 21.21 7.11
C PHE A 183 15.38 22.11 6.95
N ILE A 184 14.61 21.93 5.90
CA ILE A 184 13.36 22.62 5.65
C ILE A 184 12.18 21.70 5.95
N VAL A 185 11.25 22.15 6.76
CA VAL A 185 10.00 21.42 7.05
C VAL A 185 8.79 22.37 6.98
N GLU A 186 7.74 21.97 6.26
CA GLU A 186 6.51 22.74 6.22
C GLU A 186 5.85 22.82 7.62
N ASP A 187 5.25 23.95 7.99
CA ASP A 187 4.71 24.22 9.33
C ASP A 187 3.66 23.19 9.76
N GLY A 188 2.78 22.82 8.85
CA GLY A 188 1.67 21.92 9.11
C GLY A 188 1.46 20.89 8.01
N PHE A 189 0.98 19.71 8.39
CA PHE A 189 0.66 18.62 7.49
C PHE A 189 -0.83 18.30 7.53
N GLY A 190 -1.44 18.15 6.37
CA GLY A 190 -2.85 17.76 6.24
C GLY A 190 -3.11 16.36 6.79
N ALA A 191 -4.29 16.17 7.35
CA ALA A 191 -4.80 14.87 7.73
C ALA A 191 -6.27 14.71 7.34
N MET A 192 -6.65 13.50 6.90
CA MET A 192 -8.02 13.14 6.60
C MET A 192 -8.29 11.68 6.95
N GLU A 193 -9.56 11.31 7.04
CA GLU A 193 -9.95 9.91 7.06
C GLU A 193 -9.85 9.33 5.65
N ALA A 194 -9.33 8.12 5.56
CA ALA A 194 -9.06 7.40 4.32
C ALA A 194 -9.41 5.93 4.48
N VAL A 195 -9.24 5.12 3.44
CA VAL A 195 -9.67 3.71 3.39
C VAL A 195 -8.45 2.80 3.45
N ALA A 196 -8.46 1.87 4.39
CA ALA A 196 -7.37 0.91 4.61
C ALA A 196 -7.86 -0.53 4.59
N GLY A 197 -7.00 -1.46 4.14
CA GLY A 197 -7.25 -2.89 4.16
C GLY A 197 -7.90 -3.45 2.90
N GLY A 198 -7.88 -2.71 1.78
CA GLY A 198 -8.16 -3.31 0.47
C GLY A 198 -7.22 -4.49 0.24
N ASN A 199 -7.74 -5.67 -0.14
CA ASN A 199 -6.89 -6.84 -0.25
C ASN A 199 -7.42 -7.85 -1.27
N PHE A 200 -6.51 -8.65 -1.79
CA PHE A 200 -6.83 -9.89 -2.50
C PHE A 200 -5.69 -10.89 -2.38
N MET A 201 -6.05 -12.17 -2.48
CA MET A 201 -5.12 -13.30 -2.36
C MET A 201 -4.98 -13.99 -3.70
N ILE A 202 -3.73 -14.30 -4.08
CA ILE A 202 -3.33 -14.97 -5.32
C ILE A 202 -2.91 -16.38 -4.94
N PHE A 203 -3.66 -17.37 -5.38
CA PHE A 203 -3.38 -18.78 -5.19
C PHE A 203 -2.69 -19.31 -6.45
N ALA A 204 -1.49 -19.86 -6.30
CA ALA A 204 -0.68 -20.31 -7.41
C ALA A 204 -0.23 -21.77 -7.27
N ALA A 205 0.01 -22.40 -8.40
CA ALA A 205 0.48 -23.77 -8.46
C ALA A 205 1.86 -23.95 -7.80
N ASP A 206 2.72 -22.93 -7.90
CA ASP A 206 4.06 -22.93 -7.32
C ASP A 206 4.49 -21.54 -6.86
N GLN A 207 5.54 -21.49 -6.04
CA GLN A 207 6.05 -20.24 -5.46
C GLN A 207 6.61 -19.26 -6.52
N PRO A 208 7.40 -19.67 -7.51
CA PRO A 208 7.88 -18.76 -8.56
C PRO A 208 6.76 -18.10 -9.35
N SER A 209 5.74 -18.87 -9.76
CA SER A 209 4.58 -18.34 -10.48
C SER A 209 3.76 -17.38 -9.61
N GLY A 210 3.53 -17.76 -8.35
CA GLY A 210 2.83 -16.93 -7.39
C GLY A 210 3.53 -15.60 -7.13
N LEU A 211 4.86 -15.62 -6.96
CA LEU A 211 5.64 -14.40 -6.75
C LEU A 211 5.58 -13.48 -7.97
N LYS A 212 5.77 -14.02 -9.18
CA LYS A 212 5.66 -13.25 -10.41
C LYS A 212 4.27 -12.60 -10.58
N ALA A 213 3.21 -13.32 -10.23
CA ALA A 213 1.86 -12.79 -10.28
C ALA A 213 1.64 -11.66 -9.25
N ALA A 214 2.16 -11.82 -8.04
CA ALA A 214 2.08 -10.80 -7.01
C ALA A 214 2.91 -9.54 -7.36
N GLU A 215 4.10 -9.71 -7.93
CA GLU A 215 4.92 -8.61 -8.45
C GLU A 215 4.22 -7.87 -9.59
N ALA A 216 3.65 -8.60 -10.56
CA ALA A 216 2.90 -8.00 -11.67
C ALA A 216 1.68 -7.21 -11.17
N ALA A 217 0.96 -7.74 -10.17
CA ALA A 217 -0.14 -7.04 -9.53
C ALA A 217 0.32 -5.76 -8.83
N ALA A 218 1.39 -5.82 -8.04
CA ALA A 218 1.94 -4.68 -7.35
C ALA A 218 2.44 -3.59 -8.31
N ASP A 219 3.08 -3.98 -9.42
CA ASP A 219 3.55 -3.04 -10.44
C ASP A 219 2.39 -2.38 -11.19
N ALA A 220 1.33 -3.13 -11.51
CA ALA A 220 0.13 -2.60 -12.13
C ALA A 220 -0.59 -1.57 -11.22
N ILE A 221 -0.68 -1.85 -9.93
CA ILE A 221 -1.24 -0.92 -8.94
C ILE A 221 -0.41 0.36 -8.88
N ARG A 222 0.92 0.26 -8.76
CA ARG A 222 1.81 1.44 -8.72
C ARG A 222 1.70 2.30 -9.97
N ALA A 223 1.55 1.67 -11.13
CA ALA A 223 1.49 2.38 -12.40
C ALA A 223 0.13 3.05 -12.67
N ASN A 224 -0.97 2.46 -12.20
CA ASN A 224 -2.32 2.79 -12.68
C ASN A 224 -3.32 3.16 -11.57
N ALA A 225 -2.92 3.10 -10.31
CA ALA A 225 -3.77 3.45 -9.17
C ALA A 225 -3.13 4.58 -8.34
N PRO A 226 -3.25 5.84 -8.76
CA PRO A 226 -2.79 6.96 -7.96
C PRO A 226 -3.51 7.00 -6.61
N ASP A 227 -2.87 7.64 -5.63
CA ASP A 227 -3.39 7.80 -4.27
C ASP A 227 -3.53 6.48 -3.47
N VAL A 228 -2.91 5.39 -3.95
CA VAL A 228 -2.87 4.08 -3.29
C VAL A 228 -1.45 3.74 -2.88
N ILE A 229 -1.31 3.11 -1.70
CA ILE A 229 -0.05 2.50 -1.24
C ILE A 229 -0.26 1.03 -0.91
N MET A 230 0.82 0.27 -0.99
CA MET A 230 0.90 -1.12 -0.52
C MET A 230 1.98 -1.18 0.54
N GLN A 231 1.57 -1.36 1.80
CA GLN A 231 2.43 -1.17 2.97
C GLN A 231 3.32 -2.38 3.31
N PHE A 232 3.09 -3.54 2.70
CA PHE A 232 3.96 -4.70 2.90
C PHE A 232 5.24 -4.63 2.03
N PRO A 233 6.31 -5.34 2.40
CA PRO A 233 7.57 -5.31 1.67
C PRO A 233 7.40 -5.61 0.17
N GLY A 234 7.87 -4.71 -0.69
CA GLY A 234 7.68 -4.84 -2.14
C GLY A 234 6.23 -4.78 -2.61
N GLY A 235 5.26 -4.47 -1.73
CA GLY A 235 3.82 -4.50 -2.01
C GLY A 235 3.20 -5.88 -1.85
N VAL A 236 3.96 -6.90 -1.41
CA VAL A 236 3.51 -8.30 -1.35
C VAL A 236 3.58 -8.82 0.08
N CYS A 237 2.50 -9.42 0.56
CA CYS A 237 2.44 -10.08 1.86
C CYS A 237 2.45 -11.61 1.69
N ARG A 238 3.42 -12.28 2.33
CA ARG A 238 3.50 -13.75 2.37
C ARG A 238 2.87 -14.37 3.62
N ALA A 239 2.58 -13.56 4.62
CA ALA A 239 2.17 -13.99 5.95
C ALA A 239 0.90 -13.26 6.38
N GLY A 240 -0.16 -13.37 5.58
CA GLY A 240 -1.49 -12.86 5.93
C GLY A 240 -1.91 -13.36 7.30
N SER A 241 -2.56 -12.50 8.08
CA SER A 241 -3.00 -12.82 9.43
C SER A 241 -4.52 -12.80 9.55
N LYS A 242 -5.03 -13.60 10.49
CA LYS A 242 -6.40 -13.48 10.99
C LYS A 242 -6.41 -12.84 12.37
N ALA A 243 -7.54 -12.26 12.76
CA ALA A 243 -7.74 -11.77 14.12
C ALA A 243 -7.71 -12.91 15.13
N GLY A 244 -7.05 -12.69 16.27
CA GLY A 244 -6.94 -13.65 17.35
C GLY A 244 -6.03 -14.85 17.05
N SER A 245 -6.15 -15.90 17.85
CA SER A 245 -5.37 -17.11 17.78
C SER A 245 -6.19 -18.31 18.27
N LEU A 246 -5.94 -19.50 17.73
CA LEU A 246 -6.60 -20.73 18.19
C LEU A 246 -6.06 -21.21 19.53
N LYS A 247 -4.76 -21.03 19.78
CA LYS A 247 -4.06 -21.64 20.92
C LYS A 247 -3.49 -20.62 21.90
N TYR A 248 -3.05 -19.48 21.41
CA TYR A 248 -2.31 -18.49 22.19
C TYR A 248 -3.10 -17.19 22.35
N LYS A 249 -2.78 -16.38 23.36
CA LYS A 249 -3.38 -15.03 23.54
C LYS A 249 -2.66 -14.02 22.66
N LEU A 250 -2.94 -14.04 21.35
CA LEU A 250 -2.39 -13.11 20.36
C LEU A 250 -3.49 -12.25 19.76
N LYS A 251 -3.17 -11.01 19.41
CA LYS A 251 -4.08 -10.11 18.67
C LYS A 251 -4.34 -10.61 17.24
N ALA A 252 -3.31 -11.19 16.64
CA ALA A 252 -3.37 -11.79 15.31
C ALA A 252 -2.46 -13.02 15.23
N SER A 253 -2.79 -13.93 14.33
CA SER A 253 -2.00 -15.15 14.07
C SER A 253 -2.09 -15.54 12.60
N THR A 254 -1.31 -16.54 12.18
CA THR A 254 -1.31 -17.01 10.79
C THR A 254 -2.74 -17.29 10.29
N ASN A 255 -3.00 -16.90 9.05
CA ASN A 255 -4.28 -17.16 8.39
C ASN A 255 -4.32 -18.61 7.88
N HIS A 256 -4.48 -19.56 8.84
CA HIS A 256 -4.31 -20.99 8.61
C HIS A 256 -5.18 -21.57 7.50
N PRO A 257 -6.42 -21.08 7.23
CA PRO A 257 -7.23 -21.58 6.11
C PRO A 257 -6.59 -21.32 4.74
N TYR A 258 -5.67 -20.35 4.65
CA TYR A 258 -4.95 -19.98 3.44
C TYR A 258 -3.54 -20.58 3.35
N CYS A 259 -3.12 -21.43 4.31
CA CYS A 259 -1.79 -22.03 4.33
C CYS A 259 -1.78 -23.37 3.59
N PRO A 260 -1.11 -23.49 2.41
CA PRO A 260 -1.08 -24.74 1.65
C PRO A 260 -0.50 -25.93 2.44
N THR A 261 0.49 -25.66 3.30
CA THR A 261 1.12 -26.70 4.14
C THR A 261 0.21 -27.26 5.23
N LEU A 262 -0.90 -26.57 5.52
CA LEU A 262 -1.88 -27.00 6.53
C LEU A 262 -3.15 -27.59 5.90
N ARG A 263 -3.24 -27.71 4.57
CA ARG A 263 -4.46 -28.12 3.87
C ARG A 263 -5.08 -29.41 4.40
N SER A 264 -4.28 -30.41 4.72
CA SER A 264 -4.76 -31.69 5.26
C SER A 264 -5.08 -31.67 6.78
N LEU A 265 -4.67 -30.61 7.48
CA LEU A 265 -4.81 -30.47 8.93
C LEU A 265 -5.95 -29.52 9.34
N VAL A 266 -6.42 -28.70 8.42
CA VAL A 266 -7.35 -27.62 8.68
C VAL A 266 -8.68 -27.90 7.97
N PRO A 267 -9.78 -28.13 8.70
CA PRO A 267 -11.07 -28.50 8.07
C PRO A 267 -11.71 -27.36 7.28
N ASP A 268 -11.39 -26.10 7.62
CA ASP A 268 -11.88 -24.88 6.95
C ASP A 268 -10.88 -24.35 5.90
N THR A 269 -10.02 -25.19 5.38
CA THR A 269 -9.08 -24.78 4.33
C THR A 269 -9.81 -24.29 3.08
N VAL A 270 -9.32 -23.18 2.52
CA VAL A 270 -9.79 -22.59 1.26
C VAL A 270 -8.78 -22.78 0.12
N VAL A 271 -7.71 -23.54 0.40
CA VAL A 271 -6.62 -23.81 -0.55
C VAL A 271 -6.99 -25.01 -1.43
N PRO A 272 -7.20 -24.83 -2.76
CA PRO A 272 -7.50 -25.93 -3.66
C PRO A 272 -6.36 -26.93 -3.77
N GLU A 273 -6.69 -28.13 -4.24
CA GLU A 273 -5.69 -29.10 -4.65
C GLU A 273 -4.81 -28.52 -5.79
N GLY A 274 -3.53 -28.88 -5.82
CA GLY A 274 -2.56 -28.37 -6.78
C GLY A 274 -2.03 -26.95 -6.49
N VAL A 275 -2.56 -26.24 -5.49
CA VAL A 275 -2.01 -24.97 -5.02
C VAL A 275 -0.99 -25.20 -3.92
N THR A 276 0.22 -24.68 -4.12
CA THR A 276 1.30 -24.77 -3.13
C THR A 276 1.77 -23.43 -2.59
N CYS A 277 1.22 -22.32 -3.12
CA CYS A 277 1.60 -20.98 -2.74
C CYS A 277 0.40 -20.03 -2.72
N VAL A 278 0.33 -19.16 -1.69
CA VAL A 278 -0.63 -18.05 -1.61
C VAL A 278 0.12 -16.79 -1.22
N TYR A 279 -0.06 -15.73 -2.03
CA TYR A 279 0.38 -14.38 -1.69
C TYR A 279 -0.83 -13.45 -1.53
N GLU A 280 -0.66 -12.43 -0.69
CA GLU A 280 -1.67 -11.41 -0.48
C GLU A 280 -1.13 -10.04 -0.92
N ILE A 281 -1.96 -9.25 -1.58
CA ILE A 281 -1.75 -7.83 -1.79
C ILE A 281 -2.68 -7.09 -0.84
N VAL A 282 -2.11 -6.20 -0.03
CA VAL A 282 -2.87 -5.33 0.88
C VAL A 282 -2.57 -3.89 0.52
N MET A 283 -3.60 -3.07 0.44
CA MET A 283 -3.46 -1.68 0.04
C MET A 283 -4.34 -0.74 0.86
N ASN A 284 -3.85 0.49 1.01
CA ASN A 284 -4.59 1.61 1.55
C ASN A 284 -4.68 2.71 0.49
N GLY A 285 -5.74 3.51 0.49
CA GLY A 285 -5.91 4.61 -0.45
C GLY A 285 -6.62 5.79 0.15
N LEU A 286 -6.43 6.97 -0.44
CA LEU A 286 -7.04 8.20 0.04
C LEU A 286 -8.57 8.17 -0.06
N THR A 287 -9.12 7.39 -1.00
CA THR A 287 -10.55 7.23 -1.20
C THR A 287 -10.92 5.77 -1.47
N LEU A 288 -12.19 5.42 -1.29
CA LEU A 288 -12.72 4.10 -1.64
C LEU A 288 -12.52 3.78 -3.13
N ASP A 289 -12.75 4.76 -3.99
CA ASP A 289 -12.61 4.60 -5.45
C ASP A 289 -11.16 4.35 -5.86
N ALA A 290 -10.20 5.01 -5.18
CA ALA A 290 -8.78 4.75 -5.40
C ALA A 290 -8.44 3.29 -5.07
N VAL A 291 -8.90 2.76 -3.92
CA VAL A 291 -8.68 1.36 -3.52
C VAL A 291 -9.37 0.40 -4.49
N LYS A 292 -10.63 0.65 -4.88
CA LYS A 292 -11.34 -0.15 -5.88
C LYS A 292 -10.59 -0.20 -7.22
N ASN A 293 -10.06 0.94 -7.67
CA ASN A 293 -9.20 0.97 -8.86
C ASN A 293 -7.92 0.16 -8.65
N GLY A 294 -7.25 0.29 -7.52
CA GLY A 294 -6.07 -0.52 -7.19
C GLY A 294 -6.36 -2.01 -7.23
N MET A 295 -7.46 -2.45 -6.64
CA MET A 295 -7.91 -3.85 -6.70
C MET A 295 -8.17 -4.29 -8.14
N LYS A 296 -8.86 -3.49 -8.95
CA LYS A 296 -9.10 -3.78 -10.37
C LYS A 296 -7.78 -3.99 -11.12
N GLN A 297 -6.83 -3.07 -10.98
CA GLN A 297 -5.53 -3.15 -11.67
C GLN A 297 -4.75 -4.39 -11.24
N GLY A 298 -4.66 -4.63 -9.92
CA GLY A 298 -3.90 -5.75 -9.38
C GLY A 298 -4.51 -7.11 -9.70
N VAL A 299 -5.83 -7.27 -9.53
CA VAL A 299 -6.54 -8.53 -9.85
C VAL A 299 -6.42 -8.84 -11.34
N THR A 300 -6.62 -7.85 -12.20
CA THR A 300 -6.47 -8.02 -13.65
C THR A 300 -5.06 -8.48 -14.01
N ALA A 301 -4.03 -7.80 -13.50
CA ALA A 301 -2.64 -8.15 -13.79
C ALA A 301 -2.29 -9.57 -13.28
N ALA A 302 -2.70 -9.93 -12.07
CA ALA A 302 -2.47 -11.27 -11.54
C ALA A 302 -3.16 -12.35 -12.37
N ALA A 303 -4.38 -12.11 -12.83
CA ALA A 303 -5.16 -13.07 -13.61
C ALA A 303 -4.52 -13.40 -14.97
N TYR A 304 -3.73 -12.49 -15.52
CA TYR A 304 -2.97 -12.73 -16.75
C TYR A 304 -1.63 -13.46 -16.54
N MET A 305 -1.29 -13.84 -15.31
CA MET A 305 -0.02 -14.51 -15.07
C MET A 305 -0.16 -16.02 -15.07
N PRO A 306 0.77 -16.75 -15.75
CA PRO A 306 0.77 -18.19 -15.74
C PRO A 306 0.91 -18.77 -14.32
N GLY A 307 0.26 -19.90 -14.07
CA GLY A 307 0.34 -20.61 -12.80
C GLY A 307 -0.62 -20.09 -11.71
N VAL A 308 -1.35 -19.00 -11.96
CA VAL A 308 -2.43 -18.55 -11.07
C VAL A 308 -3.64 -19.47 -11.26
N VAL A 309 -4.13 -20.03 -10.17
CA VAL A 309 -5.25 -20.98 -10.14
C VAL A 309 -6.54 -20.32 -9.67
N LYS A 310 -6.42 -19.45 -8.65
CA LYS A 310 -7.57 -18.81 -7.99
C LYS A 310 -7.18 -17.44 -7.45
N ILE A 311 -8.13 -16.50 -7.46
CA ILE A 311 -8.02 -15.23 -6.77
C ILE A 311 -9.21 -15.10 -5.81
N SER A 312 -8.95 -14.67 -4.59
CA SER A 312 -9.95 -14.43 -3.55
C SER A 312 -9.66 -13.13 -2.80
N SER A 313 -10.48 -12.78 -1.82
CA SER A 313 -10.27 -11.62 -0.95
C SER A 313 -10.64 -11.95 0.48
N GLY A 314 -9.99 -11.29 1.44
CA GLY A 314 -10.25 -11.47 2.87
C GLY A 314 -11.31 -10.52 3.40
N ASN A 315 -12.25 -11.08 4.18
CA ASN A 315 -13.24 -10.29 4.91
C ASN A 315 -13.63 -10.98 6.21
N TYR A 316 -14.36 -10.26 7.03
CA TYR A 316 -14.92 -10.73 8.31
C TYR A 316 -16.45 -10.89 8.22
N GLY A 317 -16.95 -11.32 7.06
CA GLY A 317 -18.38 -11.44 6.78
C GLY A 317 -19.07 -10.08 6.59
N GLY A 318 -18.31 -9.01 6.40
CA GLY A 318 -18.82 -7.65 6.21
C GLY A 318 -19.38 -7.01 7.48
N LYS A 319 -18.95 -7.50 8.67
CA LYS A 319 -19.48 -7.09 9.97
C LYS A 319 -18.58 -6.10 10.73
N LEU A 320 -17.32 -5.95 10.32
CA LEU A 320 -16.33 -5.14 11.05
C LEU A 320 -16.01 -3.83 10.34
N GLY A 321 -15.84 -3.83 9.02
CA GLY A 321 -15.48 -2.66 8.24
C GLY A 321 -16.66 -2.05 7.48
N PRO A 322 -16.79 -0.70 7.43
CA PRO A 322 -17.91 -0.05 6.73
C PRO A 322 -17.74 -0.05 5.20
N PHE A 323 -16.54 -0.28 4.68
CA PHE A 323 -16.26 -0.21 3.25
C PHE A 323 -16.08 -1.62 2.66
N LYS A 324 -16.55 -1.79 1.42
CA LYS A 324 -16.44 -3.06 0.69
C LYS A 324 -16.00 -2.80 -0.75
N ALA A 325 -15.11 -3.65 -1.25
CA ALA A 325 -14.75 -3.71 -2.67
C ALA A 325 -14.92 -5.14 -3.18
N PHE A 326 -15.89 -5.35 -4.05
CA PHE A 326 -16.24 -6.67 -4.56
C PHE A 326 -15.29 -7.07 -5.70
N LEU A 327 -14.82 -8.32 -5.71
CA LEU A 327 -13.99 -8.84 -6.79
C LEU A 327 -14.73 -8.87 -8.13
N LYS A 328 -16.03 -9.12 -8.14
CA LYS A 328 -16.85 -9.05 -9.36
C LYS A 328 -16.79 -7.67 -10.02
N GLU A 329 -16.84 -6.57 -9.22
CA GLU A 329 -16.69 -5.21 -9.75
C GLU A 329 -15.30 -5.01 -10.37
N ALA A 330 -14.25 -5.56 -9.73
CA ALA A 330 -12.88 -5.46 -10.22
C ALA A 330 -12.68 -6.12 -11.60
N ILE A 331 -13.39 -7.21 -11.87
CA ILE A 331 -13.33 -7.93 -13.15
C ILE A 331 -14.40 -7.50 -14.16
N GLY A 332 -15.30 -6.60 -13.78
CA GLY A 332 -16.39 -6.13 -14.64
C GLY A 332 -17.51 -7.14 -14.83
N ALA A 333 -17.69 -8.07 -13.88
CA ALA A 333 -18.86 -8.94 -13.80
C ALA A 333 -20.04 -8.17 -13.18
N THR A 334 -21.22 -8.37 -13.71
CA THR A 334 -22.49 -7.78 -13.23
C THR A 334 -23.22 -8.72 -12.28
#